data_b20b9e3b9020e5613a897c1a77552311
#
_entry.id   b20b9e3b9020e5613a897c1a77552311
#
_cell.length_a   1.000
_cell.length_b   1.000
_cell.length_c   1.000
_cell.angle_alpha   90.00
_cell.angle_beta   90.00
_cell.angle_gamma   90.00
#
_symmetry.space_group_name_H-M   'P 1'
#
loop_
_entity.id
_entity.type
_entity.pdbx_description
1 polymer ?
#
loop_
_entity_poly.entity_id
_entity_poly.type
_entity_poly.pdbx_seq_one_letter_code
_entity_poly.pdbx_strand_id
1 'polypeptide(L)'
;GDINVYSSSLNKNNKTFGVTMSKSTLVNPYSSTVTRYYAVGVLTLVYTFNFIDRQLLAILQESIKIDLNLMDWQLGLLTGFAFALFYVTAGIPIARWADRSNRRNIIALAVGIWSLMTAISGLVQNYAQLLLARVGVGVGEAGGSPPAHSIISDIFPPENRAGALAFYSMGVNFGILFGFLAGGWLNEIFDWRVAFLVVGLPGILVALVVRFTLQEPIRGLSENREATEESNVPFTDVLKLLWSRLSFRHMAFGAALNAFAGYSTSNWTASFMIRSHNMSTGELGTWLAGIMGLGGAIGVFCGGIIAERLALKDIRWYMRLPALTGVVCVPFMAATYLVDNAYTALIVSIVPGVLFNVYLGNTLAITHGLVGLRMRALASAILFFILNIIGLGIGPWLTGYLSDLLFPTFGDESLRHAMLYLLPAAMAWSATHLYLASRHLEGDLARAPD
;
A
#
# COMPACT_ATOMS: atom_id res chain seq x y z
N GLY A 1 -49.52 14.16 39.40
CA GLY A 1 -49.31 14.13 40.85
C GLY A 1 -47.82 14.28 41.06
N ASP A 2 -47.32 15.45 41.37
CA ASP A 2 -47.02 15.96 42.72
C ASP A 2 -45.97 15.09 43.43
N ILE A 3 -44.89 15.57 43.97
CA ILE A 3 -44.60 16.59 44.96
C ILE A 3 -43.08 16.63 45.13
N ASN A 4 -42.43 17.81 45.01
CA ASN A 4 -41.83 18.60 46.10
C ASN A 4 -40.66 17.97 46.88
N VAL A 5 -39.63 18.68 46.99
CA VAL A 5 -39.09 19.77 47.83
C VAL A 5 -37.98 19.27 48.75
N TYR A 6 -36.86 19.93 48.75
CA TYR A 6 -36.09 20.52 49.87
C TYR A 6 -34.79 21.08 49.28
N SER A 7 -34.64 22.33 49.16
CA SER A 7 -34.28 23.46 50.02
C SER A 7 -32.84 23.46 50.50
N SER A 8 -32.15 24.42 49.95
CA SER A 8 -31.28 25.44 50.56
C SER A 8 -30.12 25.00 51.49
N SER A 9 -28.93 25.38 51.08
CA SER A 9 -28.09 26.23 51.90
C SER A 9 -27.10 27.05 51.04
N LEU A 10 -27.24 28.31 51.19
CA LEU A 10 -26.33 29.38 50.65
C LEU A 10 -24.92 29.21 51.22
N ASN A 11 -23.93 29.22 50.38
CA ASN A 11 -22.64 29.77 50.75
C ASN A 11 -22.17 30.76 49.69
N LYS A 12 -22.08 32.00 50.10
CA LYS A 12 -21.60 33.17 49.35
C LYS A 12 -20.09 33.09 49.18
N ASN A 13 -19.63 33.49 48.04
CA ASN A 13 -18.28 33.85 47.64
C ASN A 13 -17.51 32.75 46.91
N ASN A 14 -17.78 32.65 45.59
CA ASN A 14 -16.71 32.56 44.58
C ASN A 14 -17.29 32.99 43.22
N LYS A 15 -16.99 34.19 42.78
CA LYS A 15 -17.21 34.64 41.41
C LYS A 15 -16.22 33.90 40.51
N THR A 16 -16.52 32.70 40.14
CA THR A 16 -15.95 32.08 38.93
C THR A 16 -16.76 32.58 37.75
N PHE A 17 -16.14 33.42 36.93
CA PHE A 17 -16.63 33.75 35.60
C PHE A 17 -16.70 32.44 34.83
N GLY A 18 -17.82 31.78 34.87
CA GLY A 18 -18.20 30.72 33.94
C GLY A 18 -18.41 31.39 32.58
N VAL A 19 -17.36 31.43 31.77
CA VAL A 19 -17.53 31.58 30.33
C VAL A 19 -18.25 30.33 29.87
N THR A 20 -19.59 30.36 29.88
CA THR A 20 -20.42 29.50 29.08
C THR A 20 -20.03 29.78 27.62
N MET A 21 -19.00 29.12 27.10
CA MET A 21 -18.87 29.00 25.66
C MET A 21 -20.19 28.41 25.17
N SER A 22 -21.03 29.26 24.59
CA SER A 22 -22.11 28.83 23.72
C SER A 22 -21.52 27.71 22.86
N LYS A 23 -22.11 26.52 22.90
CA LYS A 23 -21.93 25.52 21.87
C LYS A 23 -22.41 26.19 20.59
N SER A 24 -21.54 27.00 19.97
CA SER A 24 -21.72 27.37 18.58
C SER A 24 -21.94 26.02 17.90
N THR A 25 -23.10 25.86 17.29
CA THR A 25 -23.47 24.72 16.50
C THR A 25 -22.35 24.53 15.47
N LEU A 26 -21.37 23.68 15.80
CA LEU A 26 -20.29 23.32 14.88
C LEU A 26 -20.99 22.65 13.71
N VAL A 27 -21.18 23.40 12.63
CA VAL A 27 -21.80 22.89 11.42
C VAL A 27 -20.91 21.75 10.92
N ASN A 28 -21.46 20.54 10.94
CA ASN A 28 -20.76 19.38 10.39
C ASN A 28 -20.61 19.57 8.86
N PRO A 29 -19.40 19.81 8.34
CA PRO A 29 -19.19 20.04 6.92
C PRO A 29 -19.55 18.82 6.06
N TYR A 30 -19.66 17.65 6.67
CA TYR A 30 -19.98 16.37 6.03
C TYR A 30 -21.39 15.85 6.42
N SER A 31 -22.33 16.74 6.67
CA SER A 31 -23.72 16.40 6.94
C SER A 31 -24.42 15.78 5.72
N SER A 32 -24.07 16.23 4.52
CA SER A 32 -24.62 15.75 3.25
C SER A 32 -23.87 14.50 2.74
N THR A 33 -24.61 13.57 2.16
CA THR A 33 -24.04 12.40 1.46
C THR A 33 -23.11 12.83 0.32
N VAL A 34 -23.46 13.88 -0.41
CA VAL A 34 -22.67 14.40 -1.53
C VAL A 34 -21.29 14.85 -1.06
N THR A 35 -21.21 15.62 0.05
CA THR A 35 -19.93 16.11 0.59
C THR A 35 -19.04 14.96 1.09
N ARG A 36 -19.63 13.89 1.66
CA ARG A 36 -18.90 12.70 2.09
C ARG A 36 -18.27 11.96 0.91
N TYR A 37 -19.07 11.67 -0.12
CA TYR A 37 -18.56 10.96 -1.30
C TYR A 37 -17.60 11.82 -2.14
N TYR A 38 -17.80 13.15 -2.17
CA TYR A 38 -16.81 14.06 -2.73
C TYR A 38 -15.46 13.94 -2.03
N ALA A 39 -15.45 13.97 -0.70
CA ALA A 39 -14.23 13.85 0.07
C ALA A 39 -13.52 12.50 -0.17
N VAL A 40 -14.26 11.39 -0.18
CA VAL A 40 -13.67 10.07 -0.52
C VAL A 40 -13.16 10.05 -1.95
N GLY A 41 -13.87 10.64 -2.91
CA GLY A 41 -13.42 10.76 -4.30
C GLY A 41 -12.09 11.49 -4.43
N VAL A 42 -11.94 12.63 -3.73
CA VAL A 42 -10.68 13.39 -3.69
C VAL A 42 -9.57 12.57 -3.03
N LEU A 43 -9.84 11.89 -1.91
CA LEU A 43 -8.85 11.03 -1.25
C LEU A 43 -8.47 9.81 -2.11
N THR A 44 -9.42 9.24 -2.86
CA THR A 44 -9.15 8.19 -3.84
C THR A 44 -8.25 8.71 -4.97
N LEU A 45 -8.48 9.93 -5.45
CA LEU A 45 -7.62 10.57 -6.43
C LEU A 45 -6.20 10.75 -5.88
N VAL A 46 -6.05 11.20 -4.64
CA VAL A 46 -4.74 11.28 -3.95
C VAL A 46 -4.05 9.92 -3.94
N TYR A 47 -4.78 8.85 -3.59
CA TYR A 47 -4.22 7.51 -3.53
C TYR A 47 -3.88 6.95 -4.92
N THR A 48 -4.65 7.34 -5.94
CA THR A 48 -4.34 7.06 -7.35
C THR A 48 -3.00 7.69 -7.75
N PHE A 49 -2.79 8.97 -7.47
CA PHE A 49 -1.52 9.65 -7.77
C PHE A 49 -0.33 9.03 -7.04
N ASN A 50 -0.52 8.60 -5.79
CA ASN A 50 0.50 7.89 -5.03
C ASN A 50 0.99 6.62 -5.76
N PHE A 51 0.05 5.81 -6.28
CA PHE A 51 0.40 4.59 -7.00
C PHE A 51 0.85 4.81 -8.44
N ILE A 52 0.37 5.89 -9.11
CA ILE A 52 0.91 6.28 -10.42
C ILE A 52 2.42 6.51 -10.31
N ASP A 53 2.86 7.25 -9.30
CA ASP A 53 4.28 7.59 -9.10
C ASP A 53 5.17 6.36 -8.90
N ARG A 54 4.68 5.36 -8.17
CA ARG A 54 5.40 4.10 -7.97
C ARG A 54 5.54 3.30 -9.26
N GLN A 55 4.47 3.20 -10.06
CA GLN A 55 4.53 2.44 -11.32
C GLN A 55 5.28 3.19 -12.41
N LEU A 56 5.26 4.52 -12.36
CA LEU A 56 6.02 5.36 -13.29
C LEU A 56 7.51 4.99 -13.28
N LEU A 57 8.14 4.91 -12.09
CA LEU A 57 9.55 4.53 -12.01
C LEU A 57 9.78 3.11 -12.54
N ALA A 58 8.88 2.17 -12.28
CA ALA A 58 9.02 0.78 -12.72
C ALA A 58 9.03 0.64 -14.26
N ILE A 59 8.18 1.38 -14.97
CA ILE A 59 8.13 1.33 -16.44
C ILE A 59 9.26 2.13 -17.09
N LEU A 60 9.78 3.16 -16.41
CA LEU A 60 10.81 4.05 -16.93
C LEU A 60 12.24 3.58 -16.62
N GLN A 61 12.41 2.60 -15.72
CA GLN A 61 13.73 2.28 -15.17
C GLN A 61 14.76 1.85 -16.22
N GLU A 62 14.35 1.23 -17.33
CA GLU A 62 15.27 0.86 -18.41
C GLU A 62 15.81 2.10 -19.15
N SER A 63 14.95 3.06 -19.48
CA SER A 63 15.35 4.33 -20.07
C SER A 63 16.27 5.14 -19.14
N ILE A 64 15.96 5.14 -17.84
CA ILE A 64 16.79 5.77 -16.80
C ILE A 64 18.15 5.07 -16.69
N LYS A 65 18.17 3.73 -16.72
CA LYS A 65 19.40 2.93 -16.67
C LYS A 65 20.36 3.33 -17.80
N ILE A 66 19.86 3.38 -19.02
CA ILE A 66 20.66 3.69 -20.20
C ILE A 66 21.19 5.13 -20.12
N ASP A 67 20.34 6.09 -19.79
CA ASP A 67 20.68 7.51 -19.79
C ASP A 67 21.66 7.90 -18.66
N LEU A 68 21.48 7.34 -17.45
CA LEU A 68 22.34 7.62 -16.29
C LEU A 68 23.45 6.57 -16.09
N ASN A 69 23.57 5.59 -16.99
CA ASN A 69 24.56 4.49 -16.95
C ASN A 69 24.55 3.77 -15.59
N LEU A 70 23.39 3.24 -15.19
CA LEU A 70 23.17 2.61 -13.89
C LEU A 70 23.28 1.08 -13.96
N MET A 71 23.61 0.48 -12.83
CA MET A 71 23.51 -0.97 -12.59
C MET A 71 22.11 -1.35 -12.13
N ASP A 72 21.73 -2.61 -12.26
CA ASP A 72 20.41 -3.10 -11.86
C ASP A 72 20.20 -3.03 -10.34
N TRP A 73 21.24 -3.30 -9.53
CA TRP A 73 21.10 -3.15 -8.08
C TRP A 73 20.78 -1.71 -7.65
N GLN A 74 21.27 -0.71 -8.40
CA GLN A 74 20.98 0.71 -8.14
C GLN A 74 19.51 1.03 -8.43
N LEU A 75 18.96 0.50 -9.52
CA LEU A 75 17.54 0.62 -9.85
C LEU A 75 16.66 -0.08 -8.81
N GLY A 76 17.02 -1.30 -8.43
CA GLY A 76 16.33 -2.04 -7.38
C GLY A 76 16.37 -1.34 -6.02
N LEU A 77 17.47 -0.63 -5.70
CA LEU A 77 17.58 0.19 -4.51
C LEU A 77 16.61 1.40 -4.55
N LEU A 78 16.52 2.08 -5.71
CA LEU A 78 15.62 3.23 -5.92
C LEU A 78 14.14 2.85 -5.78
N THR A 79 13.74 1.74 -6.40
CA THR A 79 12.34 1.30 -6.44
C THR A 79 11.92 0.56 -5.16
N GLY A 80 12.88 -0.05 -4.48
CA GLY A 80 12.67 -0.93 -3.33
C GLY A 80 13.15 -0.31 -2.02
N PHE A 81 14.36 -0.66 -1.63
CA PHE A 81 14.85 -0.47 -0.26
C PHE A 81 14.89 1.00 0.20
N ALA A 82 15.40 1.90 -0.63
CA ALA A 82 15.47 3.31 -0.27
C ALA A 82 14.08 3.89 -0.03
N PHE A 83 13.14 3.64 -0.93
CA PHE A 83 11.77 4.06 -0.77
C PHE A 83 11.13 3.44 0.50
N ALA A 84 11.19 2.11 0.65
CA ALA A 84 10.55 1.40 1.76
C ALA A 84 11.07 1.86 3.13
N LEU A 85 12.38 2.04 3.26
CA LEU A 85 13.01 2.48 4.51
C LEU A 85 12.49 3.85 4.95
N PHE A 86 12.50 4.82 4.06
CA PHE A 86 12.06 6.19 4.39
C PHE A 86 10.55 6.30 4.52
N TYR A 87 9.77 5.59 3.72
CA TYR A 87 8.32 5.48 3.86
C TYR A 87 7.91 4.96 5.26
N VAL A 88 8.55 3.87 5.72
CA VAL A 88 8.21 3.26 7.01
C VAL A 88 8.72 4.11 8.18
N THR A 89 9.96 4.60 8.12
CA THR A 89 10.55 5.39 9.22
C THR A 89 9.89 6.75 9.38
N ALA A 90 9.53 7.43 8.27
CA ALA A 90 8.80 8.69 8.31
C ALA A 90 7.31 8.50 8.68
N GLY A 91 6.74 7.33 8.38
CA GLY A 91 5.33 7.04 8.64
C GLY A 91 4.94 7.16 10.11
N ILE A 92 5.81 6.71 11.04
CA ILE A 92 5.54 6.75 12.48
C ILE A 92 5.44 8.19 13.01
N PRO A 93 6.43 9.09 12.82
CA PRO A 93 6.33 10.46 13.29
C PRO A 93 5.22 11.23 12.59
N ILE A 94 4.98 11.00 11.29
CA ILE A 94 3.91 11.67 10.55
C ILE A 94 2.53 11.24 11.04
N ALA A 95 2.32 9.95 11.33
CA ALA A 95 1.07 9.47 11.91
C ALA A 95 0.79 10.14 13.27
N ARG A 96 1.79 10.22 14.16
CA ARG A 96 1.67 10.94 15.45
C ARG A 96 1.38 12.44 15.27
N TRP A 97 1.96 13.06 14.24
CA TRP A 97 1.66 14.45 13.90
C TRP A 97 0.21 14.59 13.41
N ALA A 98 -0.25 13.66 12.57
CA ALA A 98 -1.62 13.62 12.09
C ALA A 98 -2.66 13.46 13.22
N ASP A 99 -2.33 12.70 14.28
CA ASP A 99 -3.20 12.51 15.44
C ASP A 99 -3.45 13.80 16.23
N ARG A 100 -2.54 14.77 16.16
CA ARG A 100 -2.59 16.03 16.94
C ARG A 100 -2.86 17.25 16.11
N SER A 101 -2.89 17.13 14.78
CA SER A 101 -2.94 18.27 13.85
C SER A 101 -4.08 18.12 12.84
N ASN A 102 -4.19 19.11 11.94
CA ASN A 102 -5.16 19.10 10.86
C ASN A 102 -4.72 18.10 9.77
N ARG A 103 -5.45 16.98 9.65
CA ARG A 103 -5.13 15.85 8.74
C ARG A 103 -5.21 16.27 7.28
N ARG A 104 -6.19 17.09 6.90
CA ARG A 104 -6.31 17.66 5.55
C ARG A 104 -5.04 18.40 5.14
N ASN A 105 -4.49 19.26 6.02
CA ASN A 105 -3.28 20.01 5.73
C ASN A 105 -2.06 19.10 5.58
N ILE A 106 -1.98 18.03 6.38
CA ILE A 106 -0.91 17.03 6.28
C ILE A 106 -1.00 16.29 4.95
N ILE A 107 -2.19 15.85 4.54
CA ILE A 107 -2.39 15.21 3.23
C ILE A 107 -2.00 16.17 2.10
N ALA A 108 -2.47 17.42 2.13
CA ALA A 108 -2.13 18.41 1.11
C ALA A 108 -0.62 18.65 1.00
N LEU A 109 0.06 18.81 2.15
CA LEU A 109 1.52 18.95 2.20
C LEU A 109 2.23 17.70 1.68
N ALA A 110 1.79 16.52 2.10
CA ALA A 110 2.32 15.25 1.69
C ALA A 110 2.24 15.08 0.16
N VAL A 111 1.05 15.27 -0.41
CA VAL A 111 0.83 15.24 -1.88
C VAL A 111 1.73 16.26 -2.59
N GLY A 112 1.80 17.49 -2.08
CA GLY A 112 2.64 18.54 -2.65
C GLY A 112 4.12 18.16 -2.67
N ILE A 113 4.63 17.60 -1.56
CA ILE A 113 6.04 17.18 -1.45
C ILE A 113 6.35 16.04 -2.40
N TRP A 114 5.59 14.92 -2.38
CA TRP A 114 5.95 13.80 -3.25
C TRP A 114 5.77 14.15 -4.72
N SER A 115 4.72 14.91 -5.09
CA SER A 115 4.50 15.33 -6.48
C SER A 115 5.60 16.26 -6.98
N LEU A 116 6.09 17.18 -6.13
CA LEU A 116 7.23 18.02 -6.45
C LEU A 116 8.51 17.19 -6.63
N MET A 117 8.76 16.21 -5.74
CA MET A 117 9.92 15.32 -5.84
C MET A 117 9.83 14.42 -7.08
N THR A 118 8.62 13.99 -7.46
CA THR A 118 8.37 13.28 -8.72
C THR A 118 8.72 14.16 -9.92
N ALA A 119 8.24 15.40 -9.96
CA ALA A 119 8.59 16.33 -11.03
C ALA A 119 10.11 16.60 -11.06
N ILE A 120 10.75 16.82 -9.91
CA ILE A 120 12.22 16.99 -9.80
C ILE A 120 12.97 15.77 -10.31
N SER A 121 12.42 14.54 -10.15
CA SER A 121 13.04 13.34 -10.70
C SER A 121 13.24 13.41 -12.22
N GLY A 122 12.42 14.18 -12.95
CA GLY A 122 12.61 14.45 -14.37
C GLY A 122 13.76 15.42 -14.70
N LEU A 123 14.31 16.11 -13.70
CA LEU A 123 15.38 17.10 -13.89
C LEU A 123 16.76 16.62 -13.43
N VAL A 124 16.86 15.41 -12.88
CA VAL A 124 18.09 14.85 -12.33
C VAL A 124 19.09 14.50 -13.42
N GLN A 125 20.38 14.60 -13.10
CA GLN A 125 21.49 14.34 -14.02
C GLN A 125 22.38 13.16 -13.59
N ASN A 126 22.14 12.62 -12.39
CA ASN A 126 22.92 11.50 -11.85
C ASN A 126 22.11 10.70 -10.82
N TYR A 127 22.65 9.53 -10.48
CA TYR A 127 22.06 8.60 -9.54
C TYR A 127 21.76 9.22 -8.16
N ALA A 128 22.71 10.00 -7.61
CA ALA A 128 22.56 10.56 -6.27
C ALA A 128 21.37 11.55 -6.18
N GLN A 129 21.20 12.38 -7.22
CA GLN A 129 20.05 13.29 -7.29
C GLN A 129 18.73 12.52 -7.41
N LEU A 130 18.70 11.47 -8.25
CA LEU A 130 17.51 10.62 -8.36
C LEU A 130 17.19 9.91 -7.05
N LEU A 131 18.19 9.38 -6.37
CA LEU A 131 18.03 8.74 -5.07
C LEU A 131 17.45 9.71 -4.02
N LEU A 132 17.98 10.93 -3.94
CA LEU A 132 17.45 11.96 -3.03
C LEU A 132 15.99 12.35 -3.35
N ALA A 133 15.66 12.49 -4.64
CA ALA A 133 14.29 12.75 -5.05
C ALA A 133 13.36 11.59 -4.65
N ARG A 134 13.78 10.33 -4.83
CA ARG A 134 13.01 9.14 -4.42
C ARG A 134 12.86 9.02 -2.90
N VAL A 135 13.88 9.38 -2.12
CA VAL A 135 13.74 9.52 -0.66
C VAL A 135 12.69 10.56 -0.31
N GLY A 136 12.71 11.72 -0.97
CA GLY A 136 11.71 12.77 -0.78
C GLY A 136 10.29 12.32 -1.13
N VAL A 137 10.13 11.52 -2.20
CA VAL A 137 8.85 10.88 -2.52
C VAL A 137 8.41 9.95 -1.39
N GLY A 138 9.28 9.05 -0.92
CA GLY A 138 8.94 8.10 0.15
C GLY A 138 8.52 8.77 1.46
N VAL A 139 9.22 9.85 1.86
CA VAL A 139 8.84 10.67 3.03
C VAL A 139 7.50 11.36 2.82
N GLY A 140 7.26 11.94 1.63
CA GLY A 140 6.00 12.59 1.29
C GLY A 140 4.83 11.60 1.33
N GLU A 141 4.96 10.46 0.67
CA GLU A 141 3.90 9.45 0.59
C GLU A 141 3.50 8.88 1.96
N ALA A 142 4.41 8.84 2.92
CA ALA A 142 4.11 8.38 4.28
C ALA A 142 3.03 9.23 4.98
N GLY A 143 2.80 10.46 4.55
CA GLY A 143 1.75 11.35 5.04
C GLY A 143 0.38 11.20 4.37
N GLY A 144 0.21 10.28 3.43
CA GLY A 144 -1.02 10.12 2.66
C GLY A 144 -2.08 9.25 3.33
N SER A 145 -1.81 7.95 3.43
CA SER A 145 -2.82 6.94 3.78
C SER A 145 -3.31 7.00 5.23
N PRO A 146 -2.48 7.11 6.29
CA PRO A 146 -2.99 7.09 7.66
C PRO A 146 -3.96 8.23 7.96
N PRO A 147 -3.67 9.50 7.60
CA PRO A 147 -4.63 10.59 7.80
C PRO A 147 -5.89 10.44 6.95
N ALA A 148 -5.80 9.88 5.72
CA ALA A 148 -6.95 9.64 4.85
C ALA A 148 -7.91 8.62 5.46
N HIS A 149 -7.40 7.50 5.96
CA HIS A 149 -8.19 6.50 6.67
C HIS A 149 -8.90 7.10 7.89
N SER A 150 -8.21 7.93 8.66
CA SER A 150 -8.76 8.62 9.82
C SER A 150 -9.89 9.57 9.43
N ILE A 151 -9.72 10.38 8.36
CA ILE A 151 -10.79 11.26 7.85
C ILE A 151 -12.00 10.45 7.41
N ILE A 152 -11.82 9.38 6.62
CA ILE A 152 -12.90 8.52 6.15
C ILE A 152 -13.67 7.92 7.33
N SER A 153 -12.96 7.48 8.36
CA SER A 153 -13.59 6.92 9.57
C SER A 153 -14.43 7.93 10.33
N ASP A 154 -14.06 9.20 10.32
CA ASP A 154 -14.82 10.27 10.99
C ASP A 154 -16.04 10.74 10.20
N ILE A 155 -16.00 10.69 8.86
CA ILE A 155 -17.10 11.21 8.02
C ILE A 155 -18.14 10.14 7.66
N PHE A 156 -17.81 8.84 7.78
CA PHE A 156 -18.75 7.74 7.54
C PHE A 156 -19.12 7.00 8.82
N PRO A 157 -20.43 6.74 9.04
CA PRO A 157 -20.85 5.91 10.15
C PRO A 157 -20.36 4.46 9.96
N PRO A 158 -20.27 3.67 11.06
CA PRO A 158 -19.69 2.32 11.02
C PRO A 158 -20.27 1.41 9.93
N GLU A 159 -21.57 1.53 9.64
CA GLU A 159 -22.31 0.70 8.69
C GLU A 159 -21.85 0.93 7.23
N ASN A 160 -21.44 2.16 6.91
CA ASN A 160 -21.04 2.56 5.54
C ASN A 160 -19.52 2.71 5.38
N ARG A 161 -18.76 2.65 6.49
CA ARG A 161 -17.31 2.88 6.53
C ARG A 161 -16.54 1.88 5.68
N ALA A 162 -16.91 0.60 5.72
CA ALA A 162 -16.24 -0.44 4.95
C ALA A 162 -16.35 -0.17 3.43
N GLY A 163 -17.53 0.24 2.95
CA GLY A 163 -17.73 0.61 1.55
C GLY A 163 -16.91 1.83 1.13
N ALA A 164 -16.83 2.85 1.98
CA ALA A 164 -16.05 4.06 1.71
C ALA A 164 -14.53 3.75 1.66
N LEU A 165 -14.03 2.91 2.57
CA LEU A 165 -12.63 2.47 2.57
C LEU A 165 -12.32 1.57 1.36
N ALA A 166 -13.26 0.73 0.93
CA ALA A 166 -13.11 -0.08 -0.28
C ALA A 166 -13.02 0.82 -1.52
N PHE A 167 -13.88 1.85 -1.62
CA PHE A 167 -13.81 2.83 -2.70
C PHE A 167 -12.47 3.59 -2.70
N TYR A 168 -12.01 4.06 -1.54
CA TYR A 168 -10.67 4.66 -1.40
C TYR A 168 -9.56 3.73 -1.89
N SER A 169 -9.64 2.45 -1.53
CA SER A 169 -8.63 1.43 -1.92
C SER A 169 -8.60 1.15 -3.41
N MET A 170 -9.67 1.44 -4.18
CA MET A 170 -9.63 1.37 -5.65
C MET A 170 -8.57 2.31 -6.25
N GLY A 171 -8.17 3.36 -5.53
CA GLY A 171 -7.09 4.25 -5.93
C GLY A 171 -5.78 3.53 -6.23
N VAL A 172 -5.49 2.42 -5.53
CA VAL A 172 -4.32 1.55 -5.81
C VAL A 172 -4.36 1.02 -7.24
N ASN A 173 -5.48 0.40 -7.62
CA ASN A 173 -5.63 -0.25 -8.92
C ASN A 173 -5.69 0.78 -10.06
N PHE A 174 -6.36 1.91 -9.84
CA PHE A 174 -6.34 3.03 -10.78
C PHE A 174 -4.93 3.60 -10.93
N GLY A 175 -4.18 3.73 -9.83
CA GLY A 175 -2.80 4.18 -9.87
C GLY A 175 -1.88 3.24 -10.63
N ILE A 176 -2.01 1.94 -10.45
CA ILE A 176 -1.26 0.94 -11.22
C ILE A 176 -1.65 1.01 -12.71
N LEU A 177 -2.95 1.04 -13.01
CA LEU A 177 -3.45 1.13 -14.37
C LEU A 177 -2.90 2.37 -15.10
N PHE A 178 -3.12 3.54 -14.53
CA PHE A 178 -2.72 4.81 -15.17
C PHE A 178 -1.21 5.03 -15.10
N GLY A 179 -0.52 4.54 -14.08
CA GLY A 179 0.93 4.66 -13.96
C GLY A 179 1.68 3.93 -15.06
N PHE A 180 1.32 2.68 -15.32
CA PHE A 180 1.91 1.93 -16.45
C PHE A 180 1.49 2.51 -17.79
N LEU A 181 0.20 2.82 -17.97
CA LEU A 181 -0.32 3.34 -19.25
C LEU A 181 0.33 4.69 -19.59
N ALA A 182 0.22 5.67 -18.70
CA ALA A 182 0.77 7.01 -18.93
C ALA A 182 2.30 6.98 -18.99
N GLY A 183 2.96 6.27 -18.06
CA GLY A 183 4.43 6.18 -18.06
C GLY A 183 4.99 5.55 -19.32
N GLY A 184 4.40 4.45 -19.79
CA GLY A 184 4.81 3.76 -21.00
C GLY A 184 4.70 4.65 -22.24
N TRP A 185 3.52 5.24 -22.48
CA TRP A 185 3.27 6.08 -23.65
C TRP A 185 4.02 7.42 -23.61
N LEU A 186 4.13 8.06 -22.44
CA LEU A 186 4.89 9.29 -22.31
C LEU A 186 6.38 9.06 -22.57
N ASN A 187 6.94 7.94 -22.12
CA ASN A 187 8.33 7.59 -22.40
C ASN A 187 8.58 7.26 -23.87
N GLU A 188 7.62 6.64 -24.54
CA GLU A 188 7.75 6.29 -25.98
C GLU A 188 7.64 7.51 -26.88
N ILE A 189 6.70 8.43 -26.57
CA ILE A 189 6.43 9.62 -27.40
C ILE A 189 7.47 10.72 -27.16
N PHE A 190 7.94 10.84 -25.92
CA PHE A 190 8.87 11.89 -25.50
C PHE A 190 10.15 11.26 -24.92
N ASP A 191 10.26 11.24 -23.60
CA ASP A 191 11.32 10.59 -22.83
C ASP A 191 10.87 10.38 -21.35
N TRP A 192 11.71 9.72 -20.56
CA TRP A 192 11.43 9.45 -19.15
C TRP A 192 11.39 10.74 -18.29
N ARG A 193 12.13 11.80 -18.66
CA ARG A 193 12.13 13.07 -17.94
C ARG A 193 10.80 13.79 -18.09
N VAL A 194 10.29 13.86 -19.30
CA VAL A 194 8.96 14.42 -19.60
C VAL A 194 7.87 13.63 -18.89
N ALA A 195 7.98 12.30 -18.83
CA ALA A 195 7.02 11.47 -18.12
C ALA A 195 6.92 11.84 -16.62
N PHE A 196 8.06 12.04 -15.96
CA PHE A 196 8.06 12.51 -14.55
C PHE A 196 7.47 13.90 -14.37
N LEU A 197 7.74 14.84 -15.28
CA LEU A 197 7.18 16.19 -15.22
C LEU A 197 5.66 16.18 -15.46
N VAL A 198 5.20 15.46 -16.48
CA VAL A 198 3.76 15.38 -16.84
C VAL A 198 2.94 14.68 -15.76
N VAL A 199 3.51 13.74 -15.02
CA VAL A 199 2.83 13.06 -13.93
C VAL A 199 2.96 13.84 -12.61
N GLY A 200 4.14 14.39 -12.31
CA GLY A 200 4.38 15.08 -11.05
C GLY A 200 3.65 16.42 -10.93
N LEU A 201 3.64 17.24 -11.98
CA LEU A 201 3.01 18.58 -11.91
C LEU A 201 1.51 18.53 -11.63
N PRO A 202 0.67 17.67 -12.25
CA PRO A 202 -0.74 17.56 -11.91
C PRO A 202 -0.99 17.14 -10.45
N GLY A 203 -0.09 16.36 -9.85
CA GLY A 203 -0.20 16.02 -8.43
C GLY A 203 -0.14 17.25 -7.52
N ILE A 204 0.59 18.30 -7.89
CA ILE A 204 0.59 19.57 -7.16
C ILE A 204 -0.81 20.23 -7.22
N LEU A 205 -1.50 20.13 -8.35
CA LEU A 205 -2.90 20.60 -8.45
C LEU A 205 -3.83 19.78 -7.55
N VAL A 206 -3.61 18.47 -7.43
CA VAL A 206 -4.35 17.63 -6.49
C VAL A 206 -4.10 18.07 -5.04
N ALA A 207 -2.87 18.45 -4.68
CA ALA A 207 -2.57 19.02 -3.36
C ALA A 207 -3.38 20.30 -3.09
N LEU A 208 -3.51 21.18 -4.07
CA LEU A 208 -4.33 22.39 -3.97
C LEU A 208 -5.83 22.06 -3.85
N VAL A 209 -6.32 21.08 -4.62
CA VAL A 209 -7.71 20.58 -4.48
C VAL A 209 -7.95 20.09 -3.05
N VAL A 210 -7.09 19.25 -2.51
CA VAL A 210 -7.18 18.78 -1.11
C VAL A 210 -7.20 19.96 -0.15
N ARG A 211 -6.28 20.93 -0.32
CA ARG A 211 -6.13 22.06 0.59
C ARG A 211 -7.34 22.99 0.61
N PHE A 212 -7.95 23.25 -0.53
CA PHE A 212 -8.97 24.27 -0.68
C PHE A 212 -10.40 23.75 -0.73
N THR A 213 -10.60 22.47 -1.07
CA THR A 213 -11.96 21.90 -1.22
C THR A 213 -12.35 20.95 -0.11
N LEU A 214 -11.41 20.24 0.52
CA LEU A 214 -11.71 19.42 1.68
C LEU A 214 -11.78 20.28 2.95
N GLN A 215 -12.51 19.80 3.93
CA GLN A 215 -12.57 20.39 5.27
C GLN A 215 -12.07 19.35 6.29
N GLU A 216 -11.51 19.81 7.40
CA GLU A 216 -11.12 18.93 8.50
C GLU A 216 -12.37 18.47 9.25
N PRO A 217 -12.67 17.17 9.31
CA PRO A 217 -13.81 16.69 10.09
C PRO A 217 -13.52 16.75 11.59
N ILE A 218 -14.58 16.92 12.37
CA ILE A 218 -14.51 16.80 13.83
C ILE A 218 -14.17 15.34 14.15
N ARG A 219 -13.15 15.12 14.98
CA ARG A 219 -12.71 13.77 15.38
C ARG A 219 -13.79 13.06 16.19
N GLY A 220 -14.00 11.77 15.88
CA GLY A 220 -15.01 10.94 16.56
C GLY A 220 -16.45 11.29 16.23
N LEU A 221 -16.69 12.19 15.24
CA LEU A 221 -18.02 12.68 14.89
C LEU A 221 -19.00 11.54 14.55
N SER A 222 -18.56 10.55 13.81
CA SER A 222 -19.41 9.45 13.35
C SER A 222 -19.80 8.45 14.46
N GLU A 223 -19.09 8.44 15.58
CA GLU A 223 -19.29 7.51 16.68
C GLU A 223 -19.92 8.15 17.91
N ASN A 224 -20.18 9.48 17.91
CA ASN A 224 -20.58 10.28 19.07
C ASN A 224 -19.70 10.03 20.31
N ARG A 225 -18.45 9.60 20.08
CA ARG A 225 -17.46 9.39 21.14
C ARG A 225 -16.66 10.65 21.35
N GLU A 226 -16.68 11.17 22.56
CA GLU A 226 -15.58 12.01 23.03
C GLU A 226 -14.32 11.14 22.97
N ALA A 227 -13.19 11.73 22.51
CA ALA A 227 -11.90 11.04 22.46
C ALA A 227 -11.57 10.51 23.87
N THR A 228 -12.04 9.31 24.17
CA THR A 228 -11.62 8.60 25.37
C THR A 228 -10.15 8.29 25.21
N GLU A 229 -9.37 8.54 26.25
CA GLU A 229 -7.96 8.18 26.34
C GLU A 229 -7.79 6.75 25.82
N GLU A 230 -7.19 6.59 24.64
CA GLU A 230 -6.82 5.29 24.12
C GLU A 230 -5.88 4.67 25.16
N SER A 231 -6.32 3.58 25.77
CA SER A 231 -5.43 2.79 26.62
C SER A 231 -4.28 2.33 25.73
N ASN A 232 -3.13 2.98 25.89
CA ASN A 232 -1.92 2.69 25.12
C ASN A 232 -1.47 1.25 25.39
N VAL A 233 -1.85 0.32 24.51
CA VAL A 233 -1.25 -1.03 24.55
C VAL A 233 0.19 -0.88 24.06
N PRO A 234 1.20 -1.28 24.84
CA PRO A 234 2.60 -1.18 24.44
C PRO A 234 2.87 -1.96 23.17
N PHE A 235 3.63 -1.37 22.24
CA PHE A 235 4.07 -2.02 20.99
C PHE A 235 4.71 -3.39 21.25
N THR A 236 5.54 -3.47 22.29
CA THR A 236 6.26 -4.69 22.69
C THR A 236 5.33 -5.84 23.06
N ASP A 237 4.17 -5.54 23.64
CA ASP A 237 3.24 -6.56 24.09
C ASP A 237 2.46 -7.15 22.92
N VAL A 238 2.04 -6.30 21.97
CA VAL A 238 1.42 -6.77 20.72
C VAL A 238 2.43 -7.58 19.88
N LEU A 239 3.67 -7.12 19.80
CA LEU A 239 4.72 -7.85 19.09
C LEU A 239 5.00 -9.21 19.74
N LYS A 240 5.12 -9.28 21.07
CA LYS A 240 5.32 -10.54 21.81
C LYS A 240 4.14 -11.49 21.62
N LEU A 241 2.91 -10.98 21.70
CA LEU A 241 1.70 -11.75 21.48
C LEU A 241 1.70 -12.38 20.07
N LEU A 242 1.86 -11.56 19.03
CA LEU A 242 1.89 -12.04 17.65
C LEU A 242 3.03 -13.03 17.42
N TRP A 243 4.23 -12.72 17.93
CA TRP A 243 5.39 -13.59 17.74
C TRP A 243 5.30 -14.90 18.52
N SER A 244 4.49 -14.98 19.58
CA SER A 244 4.19 -16.22 20.30
C SER A 244 3.33 -17.20 19.48
N ARG A 245 2.62 -16.69 18.43
CA ARG A 245 1.70 -17.49 17.60
C ARG A 245 2.45 -18.06 16.39
N LEU A 246 2.50 -19.37 16.28
CA LEU A 246 3.14 -20.05 15.14
C LEU A 246 2.46 -19.72 13.82
N SER A 247 1.12 -19.65 13.83
CA SER A 247 0.34 -19.24 12.67
C SER A 247 0.75 -17.85 12.17
N PHE A 248 0.94 -16.89 13.07
CA PHE A 248 1.37 -15.53 12.68
C PHE A 248 2.78 -15.52 12.10
N ARG A 249 3.74 -16.21 12.72
CA ARG A 249 5.12 -16.27 12.22
C ARG A 249 5.17 -16.82 10.78
N HIS A 250 4.55 -17.96 10.56
CA HIS A 250 4.49 -18.56 9.23
C HIS A 250 3.70 -17.69 8.24
N MET A 251 2.57 -17.13 8.65
CA MET A 251 1.77 -16.23 7.83
C MET A 251 2.54 -14.98 7.43
N ALA A 252 3.20 -14.31 8.38
CA ALA A 252 3.96 -13.09 8.11
C ALA A 252 5.12 -13.33 7.16
N PHE A 253 5.88 -14.43 7.34
CA PHE A 253 6.95 -14.82 6.41
C PHE A 253 6.40 -15.23 5.03
N GLY A 254 5.33 -16.01 4.97
CA GLY A 254 4.69 -16.37 3.72
C GLY A 254 4.17 -15.16 2.97
N ALA A 255 3.49 -14.24 3.66
CA ALA A 255 3.02 -12.99 3.08
C ALA A 255 4.17 -12.09 2.61
N ALA A 256 5.26 -11.99 3.39
CA ALA A 256 6.43 -11.22 3.01
C ALA A 256 7.14 -11.77 1.76
N LEU A 257 7.24 -13.10 1.62
CA LEU A 257 7.79 -13.75 0.43
C LEU A 257 6.86 -13.61 -0.79
N ASN A 258 5.54 -13.63 -0.59
CA ASN A 258 4.58 -13.31 -1.65
C ASN A 258 4.75 -11.86 -2.11
N ALA A 259 4.81 -10.93 -1.16
CA ALA A 259 5.07 -9.51 -1.44
C ALA A 259 6.43 -9.32 -2.15
N PHE A 260 7.47 -10.06 -1.75
CA PHE A 260 8.78 -10.06 -2.39
C PHE A 260 8.68 -10.44 -3.88
N ALA A 261 8.02 -11.55 -4.20
CA ALA A 261 7.83 -11.98 -5.57
C ALA A 261 6.94 -10.99 -6.36
N GLY A 262 5.86 -10.51 -5.75
CA GLY A 262 4.93 -9.57 -6.38
C GLY A 262 5.56 -8.20 -6.69
N TYR A 263 6.24 -7.58 -5.73
CA TYR A 263 6.92 -6.30 -5.96
C TYR A 263 8.09 -6.42 -6.92
N SER A 264 8.89 -7.49 -6.85
CA SER A 264 9.97 -7.72 -7.82
C SER A 264 9.43 -7.92 -9.22
N THR A 265 8.37 -8.71 -9.39
CA THR A 265 7.70 -8.85 -10.69
C THR A 265 7.18 -7.51 -11.20
N SER A 266 6.46 -6.74 -10.38
CA SER A 266 5.93 -5.44 -10.77
C SER A 266 7.01 -4.45 -11.20
N ASN A 267 8.16 -4.46 -10.53
CA ASN A 267 9.25 -3.55 -10.82
C ASN A 267 10.09 -3.98 -12.04
N TRP A 268 10.33 -5.28 -12.21
CA TRP A 268 11.31 -5.75 -13.19
C TRP A 268 10.71 -6.29 -14.50
N THR A 269 9.39 -6.56 -14.55
CA THR A 269 8.77 -7.13 -15.77
C THR A 269 8.94 -6.20 -16.98
N ALA A 270 8.85 -4.88 -16.77
CA ALA A 270 9.05 -3.93 -17.87
C ALA A 270 10.47 -4.04 -18.46
N SER A 271 11.50 -3.97 -17.61
CA SER A 271 12.89 -4.12 -18.06
C SER A 271 13.17 -5.47 -18.69
N PHE A 272 12.60 -6.56 -18.13
CA PHE A 272 12.72 -7.89 -18.71
C PHE A 272 12.13 -7.94 -20.14
N MET A 273 10.91 -7.43 -20.34
CA MET A 273 10.27 -7.44 -21.66
C MET A 273 10.99 -6.55 -22.68
N ILE A 274 11.54 -5.42 -22.23
CA ILE A 274 12.33 -4.55 -23.10
C ILE A 274 13.64 -5.25 -23.51
N ARG A 275 14.39 -5.84 -22.56
CA ARG A 275 15.70 -6.45 -22.83
C ARG A 275 15.59 -7.76 -23.62
N SER A 276 14.75 -8.68 -23.18
CA SER A 276 14.67 -10.03 -23.75
C SER A 276 13.74 -10.13 -24.96
N HIS A 277 12.77 -9.21 -25.10
CA HIS A 277 11.75 -9.29 -26.16
C HIS A 277 11.68 -8.03 -27.04
N ASN A 278 12.50 -7.01 -26.81
CA ASN A 278 12.54 -5.76 -27.56
C ASN A 278 11.17 -5.06 -27.69
N MET A 279 10.32 -5.15 -26.65
CA MET A 279 9.03 -4.48 -26.64
C MET A 279 9.16 -2.97 -26.42
N SER A 280 8.30 -2.19 -27.06
CA SER A 280 8.22 -0.76 -26.81
C SER A 280 7.58 -0.45 -25.44
N THR A 281 7.92 0.70 -24.85
CA THR A 281 7.43 1.07 -23.52
C THR A 281 5.94 1.38 -23.52
N GLY A 282 5.37 1.96 -24.58
CA GLY A 282 3.95 2.27 -24.69
C GLY A 282 3.07 1.03 -24.80
N GLU A 283 3.47 0.11 -25.70
CA GLU A 283 2.78 -1.18 -25.84
C GLU A 283 2.83 -1.96 -24.52
N LEU A 284 4.01 -2.05 -23.92
CA LEU A 284 4.23 -2.75 -22.66
C LEU A 284 3.44 -2.11 -21.50
N GLY A 285 3.41 -0.78 -21.44
CA GLY A 285 2.60 -0.05 -20.47
C GLY A 285 1.11 -0.40 -20.56
N THR A 286 0.59 -0.59 -21.78
CA THR A 286 -0.79 -1.02 -22.02
C THR A 286 -1.05 -2.44 -21.50
N TRP A 287 -0.15 -3.39 -21.78
CA TRP A 287 -0.26 -4.75 -21.28
C TRP A 287 -0.16 -4.83 -19.74
N LEU A 288 0.82 -4.16 -19.14
CA LEU A 288 1.01 -4.18 -17.70
C LEU A 288 -0.12 -3.47 -16.95
N ALA A 289 -0.69 -2.39 -17.53
CA ALA A 289 -1.88 -1.75 -17.00
C ALA A 289 -3.06 -2.75 -16.88
N GLY A 290 -3.27 -3.57 -17.91
CA GLY A 290 -4.28 -4.64 -17.90
C GLY A 290 -3.95 -5.75 -16.91
N ILE A 291 -2.75 -6.31 -17.00
CA ILE A 291 -2.34 -7.47 -16.19
C ILE A 291 -2.26 -7.13 -14.70
N MET A 292 -1.58 -6.05 -14.33
CA MET A 292 -1.32 -5.71 -12.93
C MET A 292 -2.42 -4.82 -12.34
N GLY A 293 -2.96 -3.86 -13.10
CA GLY A 293 -4.02 -2.98 -12.65
C GLY A 293 -5.36 -3.70 -12.55
N LEU A 294 -5.90 -4.18 -13.67
CA LEU A 294 -7.19 -4.87 -13.70
C LEU A 294 -7.09 -6.28 -13.12
N GLY A 295 -6.05 -7.05 -13.50
CA GLY A 295 -5.83 -8.39 -12.97
C GLY A 295 -5.64 -8.38 -11.45
N GLY A 296 -4.86 -7.43 -10.92
CA GLY A 296 -4.68 -7.24 -9.49
C GLY A 296 -6.00 -6.95 -8.75
N ALA A 297 -6.85 -6.07 -9.31
CA ALA A 297 -8.16 -5.77 -8.75
C ALA A 297 -9.06 -7.03 -8.68
N ILE A 298 -9.09 -7.81 -9.76
CA ILE A 298 -9.83 -9.08 -9.80
C ILE A 298 -9.32 -10.04 -8.73
N GLY A 299 -8.00 -10.15 -8.58
CA GLY A 299 -7.36 -11.03 -7.60
C GLY A 299 -7.72 -10.70 -6.16
N VAL A 300 -7.66 -9.41 -5.79
CA VAL A 300 -8.07 -8.94 -4.45
C VAL A 300 -9.53 -9.24 -4.18
N PHE A 301 -10.41 -8.87 -5.12
CA PHE A 301 -11.86 -8.99 -4.94
C PHE A 301 -12.31 -10.45 -4.90
N CYS A 302 -11.95 -11.24 -5.91
CA CYS A 302 -12.31 -12.65 -5.99
C CYS A 302 -11.65 -13.46 -4.86
N GLY A 303 -10.38 -13.17 -4.56
CA GLY A 303 -9.64 -13.85 -3.50
C GLY A 303 -10.29 -13.67 -2.13
N GLY A 304 -10.75 -12.47 -1.80
CA GLY A 304 -11.48 -12.19 -0.56
C GLY A 304 -12.79 -12.96 -0.48
N ILE A 305 -13.64 -12.88 -1.51
CA ILE A 305 -14.95 -13.56 -1.53
C ILE A 305 -14.79 -15.09 -1.47
N ILE A 306 -13.85 -15.65 -2.23
CA ILE A 306 -13.62 -17.10 -2.24
C ILE A 306 -13.12 -17.58 -0.89
N ALA A 307 -12.15 -16.85 -0.29
CA ALA A 307 -11.62 -17.21 1.02
C ALA A 307 -12.71 -17.17 2.09
N GLU A 308 -13.53 -16.11 2.12
CA GLU A 308 -14.62 -15.96 3.09
C GLU A 308 -15.64 -17.11 2.97
N ARG A 309 -16.08 -17.45 1.75
CA ARG A 309 -17.02 -18.56 1.52
C ARG A 309 -16.44 -19.91 1.93
N LEU A 310 -15.17 -20.14 1.67
CA LEU A 310 -14.51 -21.39 2.05
C LEU A 310 -14.25 -21.44 3.57
N ALA A 311 -13.95 -20.32 4.19
CA ALA A 311 -13.72 -20.19 5.62
C ALA A 311 -14.97 -20.48 6.47
N LEU A 312 -16.18 -20.31 5.90
CA LEU A 312 -17.42 -20.77 6.56
C LEU A 312 -17.43 -22.27 6.83
N LYS A 313 -16.68 -23.08 6.06
CA LYS A 313 -16.56 -24.51 6.24
C LYS A 313 -15.36 -24.89 7.11
N ASP A 314 -14.22 -24.21 6.92
CA ASP A 314 -12.99 -24.41 7.66
C ASP A 314 -12.16 -23.11 7.61
N ILE A 315 -11.96 -22.50 8.77
CA ILE A 315 -11.23 -21.22 8.94
C ILE A 315 -9.83 -21.25 8.33
N ARG A 316 -9.23 -22.43 8.21
CA ARG A 316 -7.89 -22.63 7.63
C ARG A 316 -7.82 -22.20 6.16
N TRP A 317 -8.95 -22.06 5.47
CA TRP A 317 -8.99 -21.60 4.08
C TRP A 317 -8.50 -20.16 3.89
N TYR A 318 -8.54 -19.33 4.92
CA TYR A 318 -7.88 -18.03 4.83
C TYR A 318 -6.39 -18.14 4.50
N MET A 319 -5.73 -19.23 4.90
CA MET A 319 -4.31 -19.45 4.62
C MET A 319 -4.09 -20.50 3.51
N ARG A 320 -4.97 -21.50 3.38
CA ARG A 320 -4.86 -22.52 2.34
C ARG A 320 -5.10 -21.97 0.93
N LEU A 321 -6.05 -21.01 0.79
CA LEU A 321 -6.32 -20.41 -0.52
C LEU A 321 -5.09 -19.66 -1.06
N PRO A 322 -4.48 -18.69 -0.34
CA PRO A 322 -3.25 -18.07 -0.83
C PRO A 322 -2.06 -19.03 -0.95
N ALA A 323 -1.99 -20.09 -0.15
CA ALA A 323 -0.99 -21.15 -0.36
C ALA A 323 -1.20 -21.87 -1.69
N LEU A 324 -2.44 -22.25 -2.01
CA LEU A 324 -2.79 -22.92 -3.26
C LEU A 324 -2.53 -22.01 -4.48
N THR A 325 -2.97 -20.74 -4.41
CA THR A 325 -2.69 -19.78 -5.48
C THR A 325 -1.21 -19.54 -5.67
N GLY A 326 -0.42 -19.55 -4.60
CA GLY A 326 1.05 -19.51 -4.66
C GLY A 326 1.64 -20.70 -5.40
N VAL A 327 1.18 -21.92 -5.10
CA VAL A 327 1.63 -23.14 -5.84
C VAL A 327 1.28 -23.04 -7.32
N VAL A 328 0.08 -22.57 -7.65
CA VAL A 328 -0.33 -22.38 -9.05
C VAL A 328 0.53 -21.30 -9.73
N CYS A 329 0.90 -20.22 -9.05
CA CYS A 329 1.75 -19.17 -9.62
C CYS A 329 3.12 -19.68 -10.07
N VAL A 330 3.73 -20.62 -9.35
CA VAL A 330 5.12 -21.09 -9.61
C VAL A 330 5.37 -21.50 -11.07
N PRO A 331 4.60 -22.45 -11.65
CA PRO A 331 4.84 -22.87 -13.03
C PRO A 331 4.55 -21.75 -14.04
N PHE A 332 3.55 -20.92 -13.81
CA PHE A 332 3.23 -19.80 -14.71
C PHE A 332 4.31 -18.71 -14.66
N MET A 333 4.86 -18.41 -13.48
CA MET A 333 5.99 -17.49 -13.35
C MET A 333 7.22 -18.04 -14.08
N ALA A 334 7.56 -19.31 -13.86
CA ALA A 334 8.68 -19.94 -14.58
C ALA A 334 8.45 -19.91 -16.10
N ALA A 335 7.26 -20.24 -16.55
CA ALA A 335 6.91 -20.20 -17.97
C ALA A 335 7.02 -18.79 -18.55
N THR A 336 6.61 -17.75 -17.83
CA THR A 336 6.76 -16.35 -18.26
C THR A 336 8.21 -16.01 -18.64
N TYR A 337 9.18 -16.52 -17.87
CA TYR A 337 10.60 -16.23 -18.11
C TYR A 337 11.28 -17.24 -19.05
N LEU A 338 10.65 -18.36 -19.39
CA LEU A 338 11.21 -19.38 -20.29
C LEU A 338 10.71 -19.26 -21.72
N VAL A 339 9.56 -18.62 -21.93
CA VAL A 339 8.95 -18.47 -23.26
C VAL A 339 9.67 -17.41 -24.09
N ASP A 340 9.97 -17.72 -25.35
CA ASP A 340 10.67 -16.80 -26.25
C ASP A 340 9.74 -15.79 -26.97
N ASN A 341 8.44 -16.07 -27.02
CA ASN A 341 7.48 -15.15 -27.62
C ASN A 341 6.94 -14.17 -26.58
N ALA A 342 7.11 -12.88 -26.82
CA ALA A 342 6.70 -11.79 -25.92
C ALA A 342 5.23 -11.85 -25.52
N TYR A 343 4.34 -12.02 -26.49
CA TYR A 343 2.89 -12.03 -26.22
C TYR A 343 2.46 -13.28 -25.44
N THR A 344 3.07 -14.43 -25.72
CA THR A 344 2.82 -15.64 -24.95
C THR A 344 3.31 -15.46 -23.52
N ALA A 345 4.47 -14.85 -23.28
CA ALA A 345 4.97 -14.53 -21.95
C ALA A 345 4.01 -13.60 -21.20
N LEU A 346 3.50 -12.55 -21.86
CA LEU A 346 2.50 -11.63 -21.27
C LEU A 346 1.17 -12.33 -20.95
N ILE A 347 0.66 -13.18 -21.84
CA ILE A 347 -0.58 -13.94 -21.61
C ILE A 347 -0.42 -14.89 -20.42
N VAL A 348 0.70 -15.61 -20.37
CA VAL A 348 1.02 -16.50 -19.24
C VAL A 348 1.14 -15.75 -17.93
N SER A 349 1.68 -14.53 -17.96
CA SER A 349 1.84 -13.67 -16.77
C SER A 349 0.51 -13.13 -16.22
N ILE A 350 -0.62 -13.22 -16.95
CA ILE A 350 -1.95 -12.86 -16.43
C ILE A 350 -2.29 -13.69 -15.18
N VAL A 351 -1.94 -14.96 -15.16
CA VAL A 351 -2.25 -15.85 -14.02
C VAL A 351 -1.57 -15.36 -12.73
N PRO A 352 -0.24 -15.21 -12.67
CA PRO A 352 0.37 -14.62 -11.48
C PRO A 352 -0.09 -13.18 -11.23
N GLY A 353 -0.33 -12.35 -12.24
CA GLY A 353 -0.83 -10.98 -12.11
C GLY A 353 -2.15 -10.91 -11.32
N VAL A 354 -3.06 -11.86 -11.52
CA VAL A 354 -4.30 -11.99 -10.75
C VAL A 354 -4.04 -12.58 -9.37
N LEU A 355 -3.30 -13.68 -9.30
CA LEU A 355 -3.22 -14.51 -8.08
C LEU A 355 -2.29 -13.94 -7.00
N PHE A 356 -1.32 -13.09 -7.34
CA PHE A 356 -0.44 -12.44 -6.36
C PHE A 356 -1.20 -11.70 -5.25
N ASN A 357 -2.35 -11.13 -5.56
CA ASN A 357 -3.06 -10.24 -4.64
C ASN A 357 -4.04 -10.95 -3.71
N VAL A 358 -4.24 -12.27 -3.87
CA VAL A 358 -5.20 -13.06 -3.08
C VAL A 358 -4.85 -13.13 -1.59
N TYR A 359 -3.56 -13.00 -1.23
CA TYR A 359 -3.09 -13.20 0.14
C TYR A 359 -3.39 -12.03 1.09
N LEU A 360 -3.39 -10.79 0.60
CA LEU A 360 -3.29 -9.60 1.45
C LEU A 360 -4.49 -9.42 2.39
N GLY A 361 -5.71 -9.47 1.85
CA GLY A 361 -6.93 -9.38 2.66
C GLY A 361 -7.05 -10.51 3.67
N ASN A 362 -6.69 -11.71 3.25
CA ASN A 362 -6.75 -12.91 4.08
C ASN A 362 -5.78 -12.86 5.26
N THR A 363 -4.53 -12.44 5.02
CA THR A 363 -3.53 -12.29 6.09
C THR A 363 -3.90 -11.19 7.06
N LEU A 364 -4.48 -10.08 6.57
CA LEU A 364 -4.93 -9.00 7.43
C LEU A 364 -6.11 -9.42 8.32
N ALA A 365 -7.09 -10.14 7.77
CA ALA A 365 -8.23 -10.68 8.52
C ALA A 365 -7.77 -11.60 9.66
N ILE A 366 -6.84 -12.51 9.38
CA ILE A 366 -6.28 -13.41 10.42
C ILE A 366 -5.43 -12.64 11.42
N THR A 367 -4.64 -11.66 11.01
CA THR A 367 -3.88 -10.81 11.93
C THR A 367 -4.80 -10.15 12.94
N HIS A 368 -5.95 -9.63 12.50
CA HIS A 368 -6.96 -9.05 13.40
C HIS A 368 -7.65 -10.07 14.30
N GLY A 369 -7.82 -11.31 13.82
CA GLY A 369 -8.40 -12.40 14.60
C GLY A 369 -7.48 -12.93 15.71
N LEU A 370 -6.17 -12.74 15.59
CA LEU A 370 -5.18 -13.21 16.57
C LEU A 370 -4.98 -12.26 17.76
N VAL A 371 -5.56 -11.05 17.71
CA VAL A 371 -5.38 -9.99 18.70
C VAL A 371 -6.72 -9.39 19.13
N GLY A 372 -6.78 -8.82 20.35
CA GLY A 372 -7.94 -8.08 20.81
C GLY A 372 -8.21 -6.80 20.01
N LEU A 373 -9.43 -6.28 20.08
CA LEU A 373 -9.90 -5.12 19.29
C LEU A 373 -8.96 -3.91 19.35
N ARG A 374 -8.41 -3.61 20.55
CA ARG A 374 -7.52 -2.47 20.80
C ARG A 374 -6.13 -2.62 20.19
N MET A 375 -5.74 -3.84 19.82
CA MET A 375 -4.41 -4.17 19.28
C MET A 375 -4.40 -4.22 17.75
N ARG A 376 -5.55 -4.22 17.08
CA ARG A 376 -5.67 -4.48 15.62
C ARG A 376 -4.87 -3.50 14.75
N ALA A 377 -4.92 -2.21 15.07
CA ALA A 377 -4.18 -1.20 14.31
C ALA A 377 -2.67 -1.45 14.39
N LEU A 378 -2.18 -1.74 15.60
CA LEU A 378 -0.76 -2.01 15.83
C LEU A 378 -0.31 -3.35 15.22
N ALA A 379 -1.17 -4.38 15.29
CA ALA A 379 -0.93 -5.67 14.64
C ALA A 379 -0.83 -5.54 13.11
N SER A 380 -1.71 -4.74 12.49
CA SER A 380 -1.61 -4.41 11.06
C SER A 380 -0.32 -3.67 10.73
N ALA A 381 0.09 -2.70 11.55
CA ALA A 381 1.33 -1.97 11.35
C ALA A 381 2.56 -2.90 11.40
N ILE A 382 2.59 -3.85 12.34
CA ILE A 382 3.65 -4.87 12.43
C ILE A 382 3.68 -5.75 11.17
N LEU A 383 2.52 -6.24 10.72
CA LEU A 383 2.44 -7.04 9.50
C LEU A 383 2.94 -6.24 8.29
N PHE A 384 2.43 -5.03 8.07
CA PHE A 384 2.85 -4.19 6.94
C PHE A 384 4.32 -3.79 7.02
N PHE A 385 4.87 -3.59 8.22
CA PHE A 385 6.30 -3.35 8.37
C PHE A 385 7.12 -4.53 7.80
N ILE A 386 6.78 -5.77 8.17
CA ILE A 386 7.44 -6.99 7.68
C ILE A 386 7.30 -7.11 6.16
N LEU A 387 6.08 -6.90 5.63
CA LEU A 387 5.81 -6.98 4.20
C LEU A 387 6.58 -5.92 3.40
N ASN A 388 6.66 -4.68 3.91
CA ASN A 388 7.34 -3.61 3.19
C ASN A 388 8.87 -3.75 3.24
N ILE A 389 9.45 -4.15 4.36
CA ILE A 389 10.91 -4.32 4.44
C ILE A 389 11.36 -5.50 3.57
N ILE A 390 10.73 -6.65 3.73
CA ILE A 390 11.13 -7.87 3.00
C ILE A 390 10.62 -7.82 1.56
N GLY A 391 9.35 -7.50 1.37
CA GLY A 391 8.72 -7.51 0.06
C GLY A 391 9.17 -6.35 -0.82
N LEU A 392 8.76 -5.14 -0.45
CA LEU A 392 9.04 -3.94 -1.24
C LEU A 392 10.53 -3.54 -1.18
N GLY A 393 11.17 -3.65 0.00
CA GLY A 393 12.56 -3.23 0.18
C GLY A 393 13.55 -4.20 -0.46
N ILE A 394 13.59 -5.43 0.05
CA ILE A 394 14.62 -6.41 -0.35
C ILE A 394 14.31 -7.00 -1.73
N GLY A 395 13.05 -7.22 -2.09
CA GLY A 395 12.66 -7.91 -3.32
C GLY A 395 13.26 -7.31 -4.59
N PRO A 396 12.89 -6.08 -4.97
CA PRO A 396 13.43 -5.46 -6.18
C PRO A 396 14.96 -5.28 -6.15
N TRP A 397 15.50 -4.92 -4.98
CA TRP A 397 16.95 -4.76 -4.83
C TRP A 397 17.71 -6.06 -5.05
N LEU A 398 17.30 -7.16 -4.41
CA LEU A 398 17.97 -8.45 -4.53
C LEU A 398 17.86 -9.02 -5.95
N THR A 399 16.73 -8.79 -6.63
CA THR A 399 16.53 -9.18 -8.03
C THR A 399 17.52 -8.45 -8.93
N GLY A 400 17.67 -7.12 -8.77
CA GLY A 400 18.63 -6.33 -9.53
C GLY A 400 20.09 -6.70 -9.21
N TYR A 401 20.40 -6.94 -7.93
CA TYR A 401 21.73 -7.39 -7.52
C TYR A 401 22.09 -8.76 -8.13
N LEU A 402 21.15 -9.70 -8.13
CA LEU A 402 21.35 -11.01 -8.78
C LEU A 402 21.51 -10.87 -10.28
N SER A 403 20.77 -9.96 -10.93
CA SER A 403 20.93 -9.66 -12.35
C SER A 403 22.36 -9.21 -12.67
N ASP A 404 22.89 -8.24 -11.91
CA ASP A 404 24.27 -7.77 -12.09
C ASP A 404 25.31 -8.87 -11.84
N LEU A 405 25.09 -9.74 -10.84
CA LEU A 405 25.96 -10.88 -10.55
C LEU A 405 25.97 -11.92 -11.69
N LEU A 406 24.86 -12.11 -12.35
CA LEU A 406 24.70 -13.02 -13.48
C LEU A 406 25.13 -12.43 -14.83
N PHE A 407 25.33 -11.12 -14.91
CA PHE A 407 25.66 -10.42 -16.14
C PHE A 407 26.92 -10.93 -16.87
N PRO A 408 28.03 -11.28 -16.17
CA PRO A 408 29.20 -11.85 -16.86
C PRO A 408 28.93 -13.18 -17.61
N THR A 409 27.87 -13.92 -17.21
CA THR A 409 27.54 -15.21 -17.78
C THR A 409 26.44 -15.12 -18.85
N PHE A 410 25.44 -14.25 -18.63
CA PHE A 410 24.22 -14.22 -19.45
C PHE A 410 24.02 -12.90 -20.21
N GLY A 411 24.89 -11.90 -20.00
CA GLY A 411 24.76 -10.60 -20.66
C GLY A 411 23.38 -9.96 -20.42
N ASP A 412 22.73 -9.47 -21.46
CA ASP A 412 21.44 -8.80 -21.39
C ASP A 412 20.31 -9.69 -20.88
N GLU A 413 20.45 -11.02 -20.97
CA GLU A 413 19.50 -12.00 -20.42
C GLU A 413 19.68 -12.25 -18.91
N SER A 414 20.63 -11.60 -18.25
CA SER A 414 20.93 -11.77 -16.83
C SER A 414 19.70 -11.50 -15.94
N LEU A 415 18.92 -10.47 -16.28
CA LEU A 415 17.69 -10.13 -15.54
C LEU A 415 16.63 -11.23 -15.67
N ARG A 416 16.44 -11.78 -16.87
CA ARG A 416 15.55 -12.94 -17.12
C ARG A 416 15.91 -14.11 -16.22
N HIS A 417 17.19 -14.46 -16.14
CA HIS A 417 17.67 -15.55 -15.29
C HIS A 417 17.55 -15.23 -13.81
N ALA A 418 17.83 -13.99 -13.39
CA ALA A 418 17.65 -13.57 -12.00
C ALA A 418 16.19 -13.72 -11.57
N MET A 419 15.25 -13.27 -12.39
CA MET A 419 13.81 -13.40 -12.11
C MET A 419 13.37 -14.87 -12.11
N LEU A 420 13.84 -15.67 -13.07
CA LEU A 420 13.53 -17.11 -13.17
C LEU A 420 13.97 -17.90 -11.93
N TYR A 421 15.18 -17.64 -11.42
CA TYR A 421 15.71 -18.38 -10.29
C TYR A 421 15.10 -17.93 -8.96
N LEU A 422 14.91 -16.62 -8.81
CA LEU A 422 14.54 -16.04 -7.51
C LEU A 422 13.03 -16.07 -7.25
N LEU A 423 12.22 -15.62 -8.23
CA LEU A 423 10.82 -15.31 -7.97
C LEU A 423 9.92 -16.57 -7.85
N PRO A 424 10.02 -17.60 -8.72
CA PRO A 424 9.30 -18.84 -8.52
C PRO A 424 9.71 -19.56 -7.21
N ALA A 425 11.01 -19.52 -6.86
CA ALA A 425 11.50 -20.10 -5.61
C ALA A 425 10.93 -19.38 -4.37
N ALA A 426 10.92 -18.04 -4.37
CA ALA A 426 10.32 -17.25 -3.31
C ALA A 426 8.81 -17.53 -3.18
N MET A 427 8.09 -17.67 -4.30
CA MET A 427 6.67 -17.99 -4.30
C MET A 427 6.38 -19.40 -3.78
N ALA A 428 7.18 -20.41 -4.15
CA ALA A 428 7.06 -21.77 -3.62
C ALA A 428 7.30 -21.79 -2.09
N TRP A 429 8.28 -21.02 -1.64
CA TRP A 429 8.59 -20.87 -0.22
C TRP A 429 7.46 -20.14 0.51
N SER A 430 6.92 -19.08 -0.07
CA SER A 430 5.72 -18.40 0.42
C SER A 430 4.55 -19.37 0.62
N ALA A 431 4.21 -20.14 -0.41
CA ALA A 431 3.13 -21.12 -0.37
C ALA A 431 3.32 -22.15 0.75
N THR A 432 4.55 -22.61 0.96
CA THR A 432 4.91 -23.51 2.05
C THR A 432 4.62 -22.90 3.42
N HIS A 433 5.06 -21.66 3.64
CA HIS A 433 4.82 -20.98 4.91
C HIS A 433 3.33 -20.69 5.15
N LEU A 434 2.58 -20.26 4.11
CA LEU A 434 1.14 -20.05 4.23
C LEU A 434 0.38 -21.34 4.54
N TYR A 435 0.80 -22.47 3.93
CA TYR A 435 0.25 -23.76 4.27
C TYR A 435 0.56 -24.18 5.73
N LEU A 436 1.80 -23.98 6.20
CA LEU A 436 2.17 -24.23 7.58
C LEU A 436 1.39 -23.33 8.55
N ALA A 437 1.17 -22.07 8.21
CA ALA A 437 0.31 -21.18 9.00
C ALA A 437 -1.08 -21.77 9.18
N SER A 438 -1.67 -22.35 8.13
CA SER A 438 -3.00 -22.95 8.19
C SER A 438 -3.09 -24.10 9.19
N ARG A 439 -2.00 -24.83 9.43
CA ARG A 439 -1.98 -25.97 10.37
C ARG A 439 -2.06 -25.55 11.84
N HIS A 440 -1.57 -24.35 12.15
CA HIS A 440 -1.54 -23.81 13.52
C HIS A 440 -2.69 -22.83 13.80
N LEU A 441 -3.46 -22.46 12.76
CA LEU A 441 -4.40 -21.35 12.81
C LEU A 441 -5.52 -21.51 13.84
N GLU A 442 -6.20 -22.66 13.86
CA GLU A 442 -7.31 -22.91 14.79
C GLU A 442 -6.87 -22.83 16.25
N GLY A 443 -5.75 -23.49 16.57
CA GLY A 443 -5.22 -23.50 17.92
C GLY A 443 -4.75 -22.13 18.39
N ASP A 444 -4.26 -21.29 17.49
CA ASP A 444 -3.82 -19.94 17.82
C ASP A 444 -5.00 -18.97 17.94
N LEU A 445 -6.04 -19.09 17.08
CA LEU A 445 -7.28 -18.33 17.20
C LEU A 445 -8.05 -18.66 18.48
N ALA A 446 -8.11 -19.92 18.89
CA ALA A 446 -8.75 -20.33 20.14
C ALA A 446 -8.08 -19.72 21.40
N ARG A 447 -6.84 -19.25 21.26
CA ARG A 447 -6.07 -18.60 22.35
C ARG A 447 -5.96 -17.08 22.16
N ALA A 448 -6.69 -16.51 21.19
CA ALA A 448 -6.71 -15.07 20.99
C ALA A 448 -7.35 -14.36 22.21
N PRO A 449 -6.83 -13.19 22.63
CA PRO A 449 -7.48 -12.39 23.65
C PRO A 449 -8.80 -11.81 23.13
N ASP A 450 -9.76 -11.64 24.04
CA ASP A 450 -11.07 -11.01 23.76
C ASP A 450 -10.96 -9.55 23.32
#